data_a6194975210bba3b981c2d1052e76208
#
_entry.id   a6194975210bba3b981c2d1052e76208
#
_cell.length_a   1.000
_cell.length_b   1.000
_cell.length_c   1.000
_cell.angle_alpha   90.00
_cell.angle_beta   90.00
_cell.angle_gamma   90.00
#
_symmetry.space_group_name_H-M   'P 1'
#
loop_
_entity.id
_entity.type
_entity.pdbx_description
1 polymer ?
#
loop_
_entity_poly.entity_id
_entity_poly.type
_entity_poly.pdbx_seq_one_letter_code
_entity_poly.pdbx_strand_id
1 'polypeptide(L)'
;MKNPTLSTRKHRSVETKKKLLHSGYTIFIKNGFQKTTITQIIKHAETGYGTAYVYFKNKDALLVVLMEDVMNRFYDIADRSFSPQTKLEARDMIQNQVRAFLQLAQEERAILQVVEEAIRTSKEIRQKWDEIRERFVTRIIQDITHSLENELVRTELNKEIVACGWFSMNEMFLWTIVQNDKELELEEIVHTLTVMYTTGLYK
;
A
#
# COMPACT_ATOMS: atom_id res chain seq x y z
N MET A 1 -17.62 -2.71 -43.86
CA MET A 1 -16.59 -3.67 -43.39
C MET A 1 -15.87 -3.01 -42.21
N LYS A 2 -16.10 -3.45 -40.99
CA LYS A 2 -15.44 -2.90 -39.78
C LYS A 2 -14.00 -3.41 -39.73
N ASN A 3 -13.07 -2.49 -39.58
CA ASN A 3 -11.63 -2.75 -39.56
C ASN A 3 -11.26 -3.59 -38.29
N PRO A 4 -10.93 -4.89 -38.42
CA PRO A 4 -10.70 -5.78 -37.28
C PRO A 4 -9.35 -5.53 -36.55
N THR A 5 -8.52 -4.64 -37.08
CA THR A 5 -7.12 -4.48 -36.65
C THR A 5 -6.90 -3.67 -35.39
N LEU A 6 -7.74 -2.69 -35.07
CA LEU A 6 -7.56 -1.79 -33.87
C LEU A 6 -7.95 -2.47 -32.56
N SER A 7 -9.04 -3.27 -32.55
CA SER A 7 -9.48 -4.02 -31.36
C SER A 7 -8.47 -5.11 -30.97
N THR A 8 -7.97 -5.86 -31.96
CA THR A 8 -6.99 -6.94 -31.74
C THR A 8 -5.63 -6.43 -31.29
N ARG A 9 -5.19 -5.27 -31.79
CA ARG A 9 -3.92 -4.65 -31.37
C ARG A 9 -3.98 -4.13 -29.92
N LYS A 10 -5.10 -3.52 -29.53
CA LYS A 10 -5.35 -3.06 -28.16
C LYS A 10 -5.39 -4.24 -27.18
N HIS A 11 -6.04 -5.32 -27.56
CA HIS A 11 -6.11 -6.54 -26.74
C HIS A 11 -4.72 -7.17 -26.53
N ARG A 12 -3.95 -7.35 -27.61
CA ARG A 12 -2.56 -7.86 -27.52
C ARG A 12 -1.67 -6.97 -26.66
N SER A 13 -1.84 -5.65 -26.71
CA SER A 13 -1.09 -4.70 -25.89
C SER A 13 -1.37 -4.91 -24.41
N VAL A 14 -2.63 -5.03 -24.00
CA VAL A 14 -3.04 -5.29 -22.61
C VAL A 14 -2.48 -6.62 -22.12
N GLU A 15 -2.59 -7.68 -22.92
CA GLU A 15 -2.08 -9.01 -22.58
C GLU A 15 -0.55 -9.00 -22.41
N THR A 16 0.18 -8.30 -23.26
CA THR A 16 1.64 -8.17 -23.12
C THR A 16 2.03 -7.45 -21.82
N LYS A 17 1.33 -6.37 -21.48
CA LYS A 17 1.57 -5.65 -20.21
C LYS A 17 1.30 -6.56 -19.00
N LYS A 18 0.20 -7.31 -19.01
CA LYS A 18 -0.13 -8.29 -17.95
C LYS A 18 0.92 -9.38 -17.82
N LYS A 19 1.41 -9.95 -18.92
CA LYS A 19 2.49 -10.95 -18.90
C LYS A 19 3.77 -10.39 -18.26
N LEU A 20 4.15 -9.16 -18.60
CA LEU A 20 5.33 -8.51 -18.02
C LEU A 20 5.15 -8.26 -16.52
N LEU A 21 3.98 -7.79 -16.08
CA LEU A 21 3.68 -7.58 -14.65
C LEU A 21 3.69 -8.90 -13.88
N HIS A 22 3.03 -9.94 -14.39
CA HIS A 22 3.02 -11.26 -13.76
C HIS A 22 4.45 -11.84 -13.66
N SER A 23 5.23 -11.74 -14.74
CA SER A 23 6.63 -12.18 -14.73
C SER A 23 7.49 -11.37 -13.79
N GLY A 24 7.27 -10.05 -13.72
CA GLY A 24 7.94 -9.17 -12.77
C GLY A 24 7.65 -9.58 -11.33
N TYR A 25 6.39 -9.77 -10.99
CA TYR A 25 5.97 -10.25 -9.67
C TYR A 25 6.68 -11.56 -9.30
N THR A 26 6.62 -12.57 -10.19
CA THR A 26 7.24 -13.90 -9.97
C THR A 26 8.75 -13.79 -9.74
N ILE A 27 9.45 -13.02 -10.58
CA ILE A 27 10.91 -12.90 -10.50
C ILE A 27 11.33 -12.06 -9.29
N PHE A 28 10.59 -11.00 -8.95
CA PHE A 28 10.87 -10.20 -7.76
C PHE A 28 10.73 -11.03 -6.47
N ILE A 29 9.65 -11.78 -6.33
CA ILE A 29 9.46 -12.62 -5.12
C ILE A 29 10.54 -13.70 -5.03
N LYS A 30 10.95 -14.29 -6.16
CA LYS A 30 11.97 -15.32 -6.17
C LYS A 30 13.37 -14.81 -5.84
N ASN A 31 13.74 -13.62 -6.33
CA ASN A 31 15.13 -13.14 -6.31
C ASN A 31 15.36 -11.93 -5.40
N GLY A 32 14.29 -11.24 -4.93
CA GLY A 32 14.35 -9.92 -4.35
C GLY A 32 14.52 -8.82 -5.41
N PHE A 33 14.44 -7.57 -4.97
CA PHE A 33 14.54 -6.42 -5.88
C PHE A 33 15.96 -6.26 -6.46
N GLN A 34 17.01 -6.32 -5.61
CA GLN A 34 18.38 -6.02 -6.05
C GLN A 34 18.89 -7.00 -7.10
N LYS A 35 18.65 -8.29 -6.90
CA LYS A 35 19.13 -9.36 -7.79
C LYS A 35 18.27 -9.53 -9.04
N THR A 36 17.13 -8.87 -9.13
CA THR A 36 16.26 -8.90 -10.32
C THR A 36 16.74 -7.88 -11.36
N THR A 37 16.73 -8.28 -12.62
CA THR A 37 16.97 -7.41 -13.77
C THR A 37 15.76 -7.38 -14.70
N ILE A 38 15.58 -6.27 -15.43
CA ILE A 38 14.51 -6.17 -16.44
C ILE A 38 14.65 -7.24 -17.53
N THR A 39 15.90 -7.60 -17.87
CA THR A 39 16.21 -8.67 -18.83
C THR A 39 15.68 -10.05 -18.38
N GLN A 40 15.84 -10.39 -17.10
CA GLN A 40 15.27 -11.63 -16.55
C GLN A 40 13.74 -11.65 -16.65
N ILE A 41 13.10 -10.52 -16.36
CA ILE A 41 11.64 -10.37 -16.45
C ILE A 41 11.17 -10.53 -17.91
N ILE A 42 11.83 -9.86 -18.85
CA ILE A 42 11.50 -9.93 -20.29
C ILE A 42 11.64 -11.36 -20.81
N LYS A 43 12.72 -12.06 -20.42
CA LYS A 43 12.94 -13.44 -20.79
C LYS A 43 11.86 -14.36 -20.22
N HIS A 44 11.50 -14.21 -18.96
CA HIS A 44 10.46 -14.99 -18.29
C HIS A 44 9.07 -14.72 -18.91
N ALA A 45 8.78 -13.49 -19.33
CA ALA A 45 7.55 -13.12 -20.01
C ALA A 45 7.47 -13.60 -21.47
N GLU A 46 8.56 -14.19 -22.00
CA GLU A 46 8.67 -14.59 -23.42
C GLU A 46 8.29 -13.45 -24.38
N THR A 47 8.71 -12.23 -24.06
CA THR A 47 8.38 -11.02 -24.81
C THR A 47 9.64 -10.49 -25.50
N GLY A 48 9.48 -9.91 -26.69
CA GLY A 48 10.59 -9.25 -27.39
C GLY A 48 11.05 -8.00 -26.62
N TYR A 49 12.36 -7.76 -26.56
CA TYR A 49 12.96 -6.63 -25.84
C TYR A 49 12.36 -5.28 -26.26
N GLY A 50 12.30 -5.00 -27.59
CA GLY A 50 11.71 -3.76 -28.08
C GLY A 50 10.26 -3.56 -27.63
N THR A 51 9.47 -4.63 -27.60
CA THR A 51 8.08 -4.60 -27.11
C THR A 51 8.03 -4.32 -25.61
N ALA A 52 8.88 -4.97 -24.80
CA ALA A 52 8.87 -4.81 -23.36
C ALA A 52 9.25 -3.38 -22.93
N TYR A 53 10.25 -2.79 -23.56
CA TYR A 53 10.67 -1.41 -23.27
C TYR A 53 9.64 -0.33 -23.66
N VAL A 54 8.64 -0.64 -24.49
CA VAL A 54 7.48 0.24 -24.72
C VAL A 54 6.63 0.39 -23.45
N TYR A 55 6.56 -0.66 -22.60
CA TYR A 55 5.77 -0.66 -21.37
C TYR A 55 6.55 -0.23 -20.14
N PHE A 56 7.77 -0.72 -19.99
CA PHE A 56 8.59 -0.49 -18.81
C PHE A 56 10.05 -0.18 -19.16
N LYS A 57 10.48 1.05 -18.86
CA LYS A 57 11.85 1.52 -19.13
C LYS A 57 12.92 0.76 -18.32
N ASN A 58 12.54 0.25 -17.15
CA ASN A 58 13.41 -0.46 -16.21
C ASN A 58 12.57 -1.31 -15.24
N LYS A 59 13.21 -2.05 -14.33
CA LYS A 59 12.56 -2.85 -13.31
C LYS A 59 11.83 -2.00 -12.26
N ASP A 60 12.32 -0.79 -11.99
CA ASP A 60 11.74 0.14 -11.02
C ASP A 60 10.36 0.59 -11.50
N ALA A 61 10.23 1.02 -12.77
CA ALA A 61 8.95 1.41 -13.35
C ALA A 61 7.92 0.25 -13.35
N LEU A 62 8.38 -1.00 -13.49
CA LEU A 62 7.51 -2.17 -13.38
C LEU A 62 7.09 -2.40 -11.92
N LEU A 63 8.03 -2.29 -10.96
CA LEU A 63 7.71 -2.46 -9.55
C LEU A 63 6.76 -1.36 -9.05
N VAL A 64 6.87 -0.12 -9.53
CA VAL A 64 5.92 0.97 -9.21
C VAL A 64 4.48 0.55 -9.54
N VAL A 65 4.24 -0.07 -10.70
CA VAL A 65 2.89 -0.53 -11.07
C VAL A 65 2.41 -1.67 -10.17
N LEU A 66 3.28 -2.65 -9.86
CA LEU A 66 2.93 -3.72 -8.92
C LEU A 66 2.65 -3.18 -7.52
N MET A 67 3.41 -2.18 -7.08
CA MET A 67 3.21 -1.50 -5.81
C MET A 67 1.88 -0.74 -5.78
N GLU A 68 1.50 -0.05 -6.86
CA GLU A 68 0.20 0.61 -7.00
C GLU A 68 -0.96 -0.39 -6.90
N ASP A 69 -0.86 -1.55 -7.55
CA ASP A 69 -1.89 -2.59 -7.48
C ASP A 69 -2.10 -3.09 -6.04
N VAL A 70 -1.02 -3.31 -5.30
CA VAL A 70 -1.10 -3.69 -3.87
C VAL A 70 -1.66 -2.54 -3.04
N MET A 71 -1.15 -1.32 -3.23
CA MET A 71 -1.59 -0.15 -2.45
C MET A 71 -3.05 0.21 -2.70
N ASN A 72 -3.62 -0.06 -3.86
CA ASN A 72 -5.04 0.13 -4.11
C ASN A 72 -5.91 -0.68 -3.13
N ARG A 73 -5.51 -1.91 -2.78
CA ARG A 73 -6.22 -2.71 -1.75
C ARG A 73 -6.13 -2.06 -0.35
N PHE A 74 -4.99 -1.45 0.00
CA PHE A 74 -4.83 -0.69 1.24
C PHE A 74 -5.67 0.59 1.23
N TYR A 75 -5.76 1.28 0.07
CA TYR A 75 -6.63 2.45 -0.07
C TYR A 75 -8.11 2.09 0.07
N ASP A 76 -8.55 0.94 -0.45
CA ASP A 76 -9.93 0.46 -0.27
C ASP A 76 -10.28 0.27 1.22
N ILE A 77 -9.30 -0.03 2.07
CA ILE A 77 -9.48 -0.07 3.53
C ILE A 77 -9.54 1.34 4.12
N ALA A 78 -8.62 2.21 3.72
CA ALA A 78 -8.52 3.58 4.23
C ALA A 78 -9.72 4.45 3.80
N ASP A 79 -10.24 4.23 2.59
CA ASP A 79 -11.34 5.02 2.00
C ASP A 79 -12.74 4.54 2.45
N ARG A 80 -12.82 3.54 3.36
CA ARG A 80 -14.11 3.15 3.97
C ARG A 80 -14.73 4.34 4.68
N SER A 81 -16.06 4.43 4.64
CA SER A 81 -16.79 5.50 5.30
C SER A 81 -16.46 5.54 6.80
N PHE A 82 -16.08 6.72 7.29
CA PHE A 82 -15.78 6.97 8.69
C PHE A 82 -16.68 8.14 9.18
N SER A 83 -17.78 7.79 9.82
CA SER A 83 -18.78 8.74 10.31
C SER A 83 -19.35 8.32 11.68
N PRO A 84 -18.48 8.15 12.70
CA PRO A 84 -18.93 7.76 14.02
C PRO A 84 -19.77 8.87 14.67
N GLN A 85 -20.78 8.49 15.46
CA GLN A 85 -21.59 9.38 16.27
C GLN A 85 -21.17 9.38 17.74
N THR A 86 -20.38 8.40 18.14
CA THR A 86 -19.90 8.24 19.53
C THR A 86 -18.44 7.81 19.55
N LYS A 87 -17.78 8.05 20.69
CA LYS A 87 -16.42 7.55 20.94
C LYS A 87 -16.31 6.02 20.77
N LEU A 88 -17.33 5.28 21.20
CA LEU A 88 -17.35 3.82 21.10
C LEU A 88 -17.39 3.38 19.62
N GLU A 89 -18.27 3.97 18.83
CA GLU A 89 -18.32 3.71 17.38
C GLU A 89 -17.01 4.06 16.69
N ALA A 90 -16.41 5.21 17.02
CA ALA A 90 -15.11 5.60 16.48
C ALA A 90 -14.03 4.55 16.79
N ARG A 91 -14.00 4.07 18.05
CA ARG A 91 -13.07 3.02 18.49
C ARG A 91 -13.23 1.74 17.68
N ASP A 92 -14.48 1.27 17.52
CA ASP A 92 -14.76 0.03 16.81
C ASP A 92 -14.42 0.14 15.32
N MET A 93 -14.72 1.27 14.69
CA MET A 93 -14.36 1.55 13.29
C MET A 93 -12.83 1.58 13.11
N ILE A 94 -12.12 2.29 13.97
CA ILE A 94 -10.65 2.38 13.95
C ILE A 94 -10.02 1.00 14.16
N GLN A 95 -10.51 0.23 15.15
CA GLN A 95 -10.00 -1.11 15.42
C GLN A 95 -10.16 -2.05 14.22
N ASN A 96 -11.32 -2.02 13.57
CA ASN A 96 -11.58 -2.83 12.38
C ASN A 96 -10.70 -2.39 11.19
N GLN A 97 -10.45 -1.10 11.05
CA GLN A 97 -9.59 -0.56 9.99
C GLN A 97 -8.12 -0.97 10.21
N VAL A 98 -7.59 -0.83 11.42
CA VAL A 98 -6.23 -1.27 11.78
C VAL A 98 -6.07 -2.77 11.55
N ARG A 99 -7.05 -3.57 12.02
CA ARG A 99 -7.03 -5.03 11.80
C ARG A 99 -6.96 -5.36 10.32
N ALA A 100 -7.84 -4.79 9.51
CA ALA A 100 -7.86 -5.05 8.08
C ALA A 100 -6.56 -4.61 7.38
N PHE A 101 -5.99 -3.48 7.79
CA PHE A 101 -4.72 -2.96 7.27
C PHE A 101 -3.55 -3.92 7.58
N LEU A 102 -3.42 -4.38 8.81
CA LEU A 102 -2.34 -5.27 9.22
C LEU A 102 -2.53 -6.71 8.70
N GLN A 103 -3.77 -7.19 8.58
CA GLN A 103 -4.07 -8.48 7.93
C GLN A 103 -3.68 -8.46 6.46
N LEU A 104 -3.99 -7.37 5.74
CA LEU A 104 -3.58 -7.21 4.35
C LEU A 104 -2.05 -7.20 4.21
N ALA A 105 -1.33 -6.60 5.17
CA ALA A 105 0.13 -6.66 5.20
C ALA A 105 0.66 -8.09 5.34
N GLN A 106 -0.01 -8.96 6.11
CA GLN A 106 0.33 -10.38 6.18
C GLN A 106 0.06 -11.11 4.86
N GLU A 107 -1.09 -10.85 4.23
CA GLU A 107 -1.47 -11.46 2.95
C GLU A 107 -0.49 -11.07 1.84
N GLU A 108 -0.11 -9.80 1.76
CA GLU A 108 0.77 -9.23 0.73
C GLU A 108 2.26 -9.26 1.11
N ARG A 109 2.63 -10.01 2.17
CA ARG A 109 3.99 -10.05 2.72
C ARG A 109 5.06 -10.21 1.64
N ALA A 110 4.89 -11.14 0.72
CA ALA A 110 5.92 -11.48 -0.25
C ALA A 110 6.30 -10.31 -1.16
N ILE A 111 5.32 -9.56 -1.65
CA ILE A 111 5.59 -8.38 -2.49
C ILE A 111 6.02 -7.18 -1.64
N LEU A 112 5.50 -7.01 -0.43
CA LEU A 112 5.88 -5.93 0.47
C LEU A 112 7.35 -6.06 0.92
N GLN A 113 7.90 -7.27 1.10
CA GLN A 113 9.34 -7.49 1.34
C GLN A 113 10.18 -6.96 0.18
N VAL A 114 9.75 -7.18 -1.06
CA VAL A 114 10.42 -6.65 -2.26
C VAL A 114 10.35 -5.12 -2.29
N VAL A 115 9.19 -4.55 -1.95
CA VAL A 115 8.99 -3.09 -1.88
C VAL A 115 9.90 -2.48 -0.81
N GLU A 116 10.00 -3.07 0.38
CA GLU A 116 10.86 -2.59 1.45
C GLU A 116 12.35 -2.59 1.04
N GLU A 117 12.82 -3.67 0.42
CA GLU A 117 14.18 -3.72 -0.14
C GLU A 117 14.41 -2.62 -1.19
N ALA A 118 13.40 -2.38 -2.05
CA ALA A 118 13.48 -1.39 -3.10
C ALA A 118 13.46 0.05 -2.57
N ILE A 119 12.69 0.37 -1.53
CA ILE A 119 12.66 1.68 -0.86
C ILE A 119 14.06 2.07 -0.39
N ARG A 120 14.86 1.11 0.10
CA ARG A 120 16.21 1.37 0.61
C ARG A 120 17.23 1.65 -0.50
N THR A 121 16.98 1.18 -1.73
CA THR A 121 17.97 1.17 -2.82
C THR A 121 17.59 1.94 -4.06
N SER A 122 16.29 2.20 -4.30
CA SER A 122 15.78 2.94 -5.45
C SER A 122 15.17 4.27 -5.02
N LYS A 123 15.66 5.37 -5.62
CA LYS A 123 15.09 6.70 -5.41
C LYS A 123 13.66 6.79 -5.96
N GLU A 124 13.39 6.16 -7.11
CA GLU A 124 12.06 6.15 -7.75
C GLU A 124 11.02 5.47 -6.84
N ILE A 125 11.37 4.33 -6.26
CA ILE A 125 10.48 3.59 -5.34
C ILE A 125 10.28 4.36 -4.03
N ARG A 126 11.34 4.96 -3.48
CA ARG A 126 11.24 5.79 -2.27
C ARG A 126 10.30 6.97 -2.46
N GLN A 127 10.43 7.70 -3.56
CA GLN A 127 9.53 8.81 -3.89
C GLN A 127 8.08 8.34 -4.00
N LYS A 128 7.85 7.18 -4.63
CA LYS A 128 6.52 6.61 -4.72
C LYS A 128 5.96 6.23 -3.34
N TRP A 129 6.79 5.70 -2.45
CA TRP A 129 6.38 5.41 -1.07
C TRP A 129 6.02 6.67 -0.29
N ASP A 130 6.77 7.76 -0.46
CA ASP A 130 6.47 9.05 0.18
C ASP A 130 5.10 9.60 -0.30
N GLU A 131 4.78 9.52 -1.60
CA GLU A 131 3.45 9.87 -2.13
C GLU A 131 2.32 9.03 -1.50
N ILE A 132 2.56 7.72 -1.31
CA ILE A 132 1.61 6.81 -0.66
C ILE A 132 1.37 7.23 0.79
N ARG A 133 2.44 7.53 1.54
CA ARG A 133 2.35 8.02 2.94
C ARG A 133 1.53 9.31 3.02
N GLU A 134 1.81 10.28 2.16
CA GLU A 134 1.06 11.55 2.10
C GLU A 134 -0.44 11.33 1.86
N ARG A 135 -0.81 10.39 0.99
CA ARG A 135 -2.21 10.06 0.73
C ARG A 135 -2.90 9.48 1.98
N PHE A 136 -2.25 8.56 2.70
CA PHE A 136 -2.79 8.01 3.94
C PHE A 136 -2.93 9.06 5.04
N VAL A 137 -1.90 9.88 5.25
CA VAL A 137 -1.93 10.97 6.24
C VAL A 137 -3.06 11.95 5.92
N THR A 138 -3.23 12.33 4.66
CA THR A 138 -4.32 13.21 4.21
C THR A 138 -5.69 12.60 4.52
N ARG A 139 -5.86 11.28 4.29
CA ARG A 139 -7.12 10.59 4.61
C ARG A 139 -7.41 10.57 6.11
N ILE A 140 -6.40 10.32 6.94
CA ILE A 140 -6.53 10.36 8.40
C ILE A 140 -6.89 11.77 8.89
N ILE A 141 -6.30 12.82 8.30
CA ILE A 141 -6.67 14.22 8.63
C ILE A 141 -8.15 14.49 8.35
N GLN A 142 -8.70 13.93 7.27
CA GLN A 142 -10.14 14.07 6.96
C GLN A 142 -11.00 13.39 8.04
N ASP A 143 -10.64 12.19 8.50
CA ASP A 143 -11.36 11.47 9.55
C ASP A 143 -11.30 12.21 10.89
N ILE A 144 -10.13 12.77 11.26
CA ILE A 144 -9.99 13.61 12.46
C ILE A 144 -10.81 14.89 12.31
N THR A 145 -10.81 15.52 11.15
CA THR A 145 -11.58 16.75 10.89
C THR A 145 -13.08 16.47 11.06
N HIS A 146 -13.59 15.39 10.48
CA HIS A 146 -14.98 14.97 10.68
C HIS A 146 -15.31 14.75 12.17
N SER A 147 -14.41 14.10 12.90
CA SER A 147 -14.58 13.86 14.35
C SER A 147 -14.52 15.16 15.17
N LEU A 148 -13.74 16.16 14.73
CA LEU A 148 -13.71 17.51 15.34
C LEU A 148 -15.05 18.24 15.14
N GLU A 149 -15.60 18.21 13.92
CA GLU A 149 -16.90 18.82 13.57
C GLU A 149 -18.06 18.22 14.37
N ASN A 150 -17.94 16.96 14.79
CA ASN A 150 -18.92 16.26 15.62
C ASN A 150 -18.55 16.26 17.13
N GLU A 151 -17.60 17.08 17.55
CA GLU A 151 -17.19 17.28 18.95
C GLU A 151 -16.72 15.98 19.66
N LEU A 152 -16.29 14.98 18.92
CA LEU A 152 -15.87 13.67 19.46
C LEU A 152 -14.42 13.67 19.96
N VAL A 153 -13.58 14.56 19.44
CA VAL A 153 -12.14 14.58 19.72
C VAL A 153 -11.70 15.83 20.46
N ARG A 154 -10.48 15.78 21.00
CA ARG A 154 -9.85 16.90 21.71
C ARG A 154 -9.43 17.99 20.73
N THR A 155 -9.81 19.23 21.02
CA THR A 155 -9.56 20.40 20.16
C THR A 155 -8.17 21.01 20.36
N GLU A 156 -7.50 20.69 21.47
CA GLU A 156 -6.16 21.18 21.80
C GLU A 156 -5.04 20.47 21.02
N LEU A 157 -5.35 19.37 20.32
CA LEU A 157 -4.37 18.59 19.57
C LEU A 157 -4.28 19.05 18.12
N ASN A 158 -3.05 19.15 17.61
CA ASN A 158 -2.83 19.42 16.19
C ASN A 158 -3.10 18.16 15.38
N LYS A 159 -4.11 18.22 14.49
CA LYS A 159 -4.58 17.07 13.71
C LYS A 159 -3.54 16.51 12.73
N GLU A 160 -2.69 17.37 12.17
CA GLU A 160 -1.61 16.98 11.26
C GLU A 160 -0.55 16.14 11.99
N ILE A 161 -0.16 16.57 13.19
CA ILE A 161 0.79 15.83 14.04
C ILE A 161 0.19 14.48 14.47
N VAL A 162 -1.08 14.48 14.89
CA VAL A 162 -1.80 13.25 15.28
C VAL A 162 -1.86 12.28 14.10
N ALA A 163 -2.24 12.76 12.90
CA ALA A 163 -2.32 11.91 11.71
C ALA A 163 -0.97 11.31 11.30
N CYS A 164 0.09 12.12 11.31
CA CYS A 164 1.45 11.64 11.03
C CYS A 164 1.90 10.59 12.06
N GLY A 165 1.68 10.84 13.35
CA GLY A 165 2.03 9.90 14.43
C GLY A 165 1.24 8.59 14.30
N TRP A 166 -0.06 8.68 14.05
CA TRP A 166 -0.93 7.52 13.87
C TRP A 166 -0.51 6.66 12.66
N PHE A 167 -0.28 7.29 11.51
CA PHE A 167 0.20 6.58 10.34
C PHE A 167 1.56 5.92 10.60
N SER A 168 2.50 6.64 11.20
CA SER A 168 3.86 6.14 11.48
C SER A 168 3.86 4.92 12.40
N MET A 169 2.98 4.87 13.41
CA MET A 169 2.82 3.69 14.27
C MET A 169 2.29 2.48 13.47
N ASN A 170 1.28 2.69 12.64
CA ASN A 170 0.73 1.62 11.80
C ASN A 170 1.74 1.13 10.76
N GLU A 171 2.49 2.04 10.12
CA GLU A 171 3.55 1.73 9.17
C GLU A 171 4.68 0.91 9.81
N MET A 172 5.09 1.27 11.04
CA MET A 172 6.11 0.51 11.77
C MET A 172 5.67 -0.94 11.99
N PHE A 173 4.42 -1.16 12.41
CA PHE A 173 3.93 -2.51 12.63
C PHE A 173 3.63 -3.26 11.32
N LEU A 174 3.27 -2.56 10.24
CA LEU A 174 3.21 -3.14 8.90
C LEU A 174 4.56 -3.78 8.55
N TRP A 175 5.66 -3.02 8.66
CA TRP A 175 6.99 -3.55 8.35
C TRP A 175 7.44 -4.65 9.32
N THR A 176 7.12 -4.54 10.61
CA THR A 176 7.37 -5.60 11.59
C THR A 176 6.69 -6.92 11.18
N ILE A 177 5.42 -6.85 10.75
CA ILE A 177 4.66 -8.01 10.26
C ILE A 177 5.26 -8.56 8.97
N VAL A 178 5.62 -7.68 8.04
CA VAL A 178 6.23 -8.06 6.75
C VAL A 178 7.56 -8.79 6.96
N GLN A 179 8.39 -8.33 7.90
CA GLN A 179 9.69 -8.93 8.23
C GLN A 179 9.55 -10.21 9.08
N ASN A 180 8.43 -10.38 9.75
CA ASN A 180 8.20 -11.49 10.70
C ASN A 180 9.21 -11.51 11.86
N ASP A 181 9.70 -10.32 12.27
CA ASP A 181 10.82 -10.16 13.21
C ASP A 181 10.43 -10.31 14.68
N LYS A 182 9.13 -10.34 15.01
CA LYS A 182 8.64 -10.37 16.39
C LYS A 182 7.48 -11.32 16.57
N GLU A 183 7.48 -12.03 17.68
CA GLU A 183 6.38 -12.88 18.16
C GLU A 183 5.23 -12.04 18.78
N LEU A 184 4.80 -10.97 18.09
CA LEU A 184 3.66 -10.19 18.53
C LEU A 184 2.41 -10.68 17.81
N GLU A 185 1.41 -11.04 18.59
CA GLU A 185 0.10 -11.42 18.07
C GLU A 185 -0.60 -10.22 17.43
N LEU A 186 -1.17 -10.42 16.24
CA LEU A 186 -1.86 -9.38 15.49
C LEU A 186 -2.90 -8.64 16.32
N GLU A 187 -3.72 -9.39 17.08
CA GLU A 187 -4.80 -8.79 17.89
C GLU A 187 -4.25 -7.97 19.04
N GLU A 188 -3.09 -8.29 19.59
CA GLU A 188 -2.43 -7.49 20.61
C GLU A 188 -1.98 -6.14 20.05
N ILE A 189 -1.38 -6.15 18.85
CA ILE A 189 -1.00 -4.92 18.13
C ILE A 189 -2.24 -4.07 17.85
N VAL A 190 -3.28 -4.66 17.26
CA VAL A 190 -4.54 -3.98 16.93
C VAL A 190 -5.17 -3.34 18.16
N HIS A 191 -5.30 -4.10 19.25
CA HIS A 191 -5.85 -3.60 20.50
C HIS A 191 -5.05 -2.44 21.07
N THR A 192 -3.73 -2.62 21.20
CA THR A 192 -2.84 -1.63 21.81
C THR A 192 -2.83 -0.32 21.03
N LEU A 193 -2.65 -0.38 19.71
CA LEU A 193 -2.67 0.81 18.85
C LEU A 193 -4.01 1.53 18.94
N THR A 194 -5.12 0.79 18.87
CA THR A 194 -6.47 1.37 18.95
C THR A 194 -6.68 2.08 20.28
N VAL A 195 -6.31 1.46 21.42
CA VAL A 195 -6.45 2.06 22.75
C VAL A 195 -5.60 3.32 22.86
N MET A 196 -4.34 3.27 22.48
CA MET A 196 -3.44 4.43 22.53
C MET A 196 -4.02 5.62 21.73
N TYR A 197 -4.44 5.37 20.50
CA TYR A 197 -4.97 6.41 19.62
C TYR A 197 -6.30 6.98 20.13
N THR A 198 -7.25 6.10 20.46
CA THR A 198 -8.59 6.56 20.87
C THR A 198 -8.61 7.18 22.26
N THR A 199 -7.80 6.72 23.19
CA THR A 199 -7.72 7.31 24.54
C THR A 199 -7.02 8.67 24.51
N GLY A 200 -6.01 8.84 23.65
CA GLY A 200 -5.30 10.10 23.48
C GLY A 200 -6.10 11.17 22.76
N LEU A 201 -6.85 10.81 21.71
CA LEU A 201 -7.52 11.75 20.82
C LEU A 201 -8.99 12.00 21.19
N TYR A 202 -9.77 10.95 21.49
CA TYR A 202 -11.21 11.03 21.73
C TYR A 202 -11.54 11.37 23.19
N LYS A 203 -12.59 12.22 23.37
CA LYS A 203 -13.10 12.62 24.71
C LYS A 203 -13.87 11.49 25.39
#